data_24f0cc5ce8a5980c99ad2baebeb1056a
#
_entry.id   24f0cc5ce8a5980c99ad2baebeb1056a
#
_cell.length_a   1.000
_cell.length_b   1.000
_cell.length_c   1.000
_cell.angle_alpha   90.00
_cell.angle_beta   90.00
_cell.angle_gamma   90.00
#
_symmetry.space_group_name_H-M   'P 1'
#
loop_
_entity.id
_entity.type
_entity.pdbx_description
1 polymer ?
#
loop_
_entity_poly.entity_id
_entity_poly.type
_entity_poly.pdbx_seq_one_letter_code
_entity_poly.pdbx_strand_id
1 'polypeptide(L)'
;MAERMVTLERSTNETQIELTLDLDGTGRYEIDTGCGFLNHMLELFARHGRFDLVLTCHGDVQVDYHHTTEDVGIALGQAFARALGEMRGICRYGSFYLPMDEALVLCAVDLSGRCTLNWDIRCQTEKVGDFDVECAKEFWYGFARSVPATVHFVQFAGENTHHILEACFKGAGHALAETVRIDAAHRDEIPSTKGLLV
;
A
#
# COMPACT_ATOMS: atom_id res chain seq x y z
N MET A 1 5.41 15.94 18.26
CA MET A 1 5.73 15.39 16.94
C MET A 1 4.83 16.08 15.94
N ALA A 2 5.28 16.32 14.74
CA ALA A 2 4.36 16.74 13.68
C ALA A 2 3.33 15.60 13.48
N GLU A 3 2.08 15.96 13.28
CA GLU A 3 1.01 15.02 12.99
C GLU A 3 1.32 14.33 11.64
N ARG A 4 1.32 13.00 11.60
CA ARG A 4 1.56 12.22 10.36
C ARG A 4 0.23 11.82 9.71
N MET A 5 -0.73 12.74 9.76
CA MET A 5 -2.02 12.65 9.11
C MET A 5 -2.08 13.59 7.93
N VAL A 6 -2.62 13.12 6.81
CA VAL A 6 -2.70 13.86 5.54
C VAL A 6 -4.05 13.64 4.89
N THR A 7 -4.66 14.72 4.43
CA THR A 7 -5.78 14.67 3.49
C THR A 7 -5.29 15.04 2.10
N LEU A 8 -5.71 14.28 1.09
CA LEU A 8 -5.31 14.43 -0.30
C LEU A 8 -6.54 14.33 -1.20
N GLU A 9 -6.63 15.24 -2.15
CA GLU A 9 -7.56 15.17 -3.26
C GLU A 9 -6.76 14.95 -4.55
N ARG A 10 -7.22 14.04 -5.41
CA ARG A 10 -6.66 13.79 -6.73
C ARG A 10 -7.80 13.61 -7.73
N SER A 11 -7.78 14.39 -8.81
CA SER A 11 -8.80 14.35 -9.84
C SER A 11 -8.12 14.25 -11.22
N THR A 12 -8.62 13.34 -12.03
CA THR A 12 -8.30 13.19 -13.45
C THR A 12 -9.60 13.21 -14.26
N ASN A 13 -9.52 12.93 -15.57
CA ASN A 13 -10.73 12.72 -16.36
C ASN A 13 -11.38 11.34 -16.10
N GLU A 14 -10.68 10.43 -15.45
CA GLU A 14 -11.05 9.03 -15.26
C GLU A 14 -11.49 8.76 -13.81
N THR A 15 -10.88 9.46 -12.83
CA THR A 15 -11.11 9.22 -11.41
C THR A 15 -11.17 10.52 -10.60
N GLN A 16 -11.97 10.51 -9.53
CA GLN A 16 -11.99 11.53 -8.48
C GLN A 16 -11.79 10.84 -7.15
N ILE A 17 -10.70 11.18 -6.45
CA ILE A 17 -10.28 10.51 -5.22
C ILE A 17 -10.14 11.53 -4.10
N GLU A 18 -10.79 11.26 -2.97
CA GLU A 18 -10.57 11.93 -1.69
C GLU A 18 -10.02 10.90 -0.70
N LEU A 19 -8.90 11.21 -0.05
CA LEU A 19 -8.21 10.30 0.84
C LEU A 19 -7.69 11.03 2.07
N THR A 20 -7.95 10.46 3.27
CA THR A 20 -7.29 10.84 4.52
C THR A 20 -6.57 9.64 5.09
N LEU A 21 -5.27 9.80 5.36
CA LEU A 21 -4.39 8.77 5.91
C LEU A 21 -3.76 9.30 7.20
N ASP A 22 -3.82 8.50 8.27
CA ASP A 22 -3.02 8.68 9.49
C ASP A 22 -2.09 7.48 9.68
N LEU A 23 -0.77 7.72 9.64
CA LEU A 23 0.24 6.69 9.85
C LEU A 23 0.34 6.22 11.31
N ASP A 24 -0.10 7.05 12.26
CA ASP A 24 -0.11 6.75 13.69
C ASP A 24 -1.51 6.32 14.19
N GLY A 25 -2.33 5.81 13.28
CA GLY A 25 -3.70 5.39 13.51
C GLY A 25 -3.86 4.13 14.35
N THR A 26 -5.08 3.61 14.36
CA THR A 26 -5.50 2.42 15.13
C THR A 26 -6.04 1.29 14.25
N GLY A 27 -6.05 1.50 12.93
CA GLY A 27 -6.60 0.58 11.92
C GLY A 27 -8.10 0.78 11.71
N ARG A 28 -8.59 2.02 11.80
CA ARG A 28 -9.95 2.40 11.39
C ARG A 28 -9.96 2.64 9.90
N TYR A 29 -11.06 2.27 9.26
CA TYR A 29 -11.20 2.48 7.84
C TYR A 29 -12.65 2.80 7.45
N GLU A 30 -12.78 3.62 6.42
CA GLU A 30 -14.01 3.87 5.69
C GLU A 30 -13.64 4.00 4.21
N ILE A 31 -14.00 2.99 3.40
CA ILE A 31 -13.46 2.85 2.05
C ILE A 31 -14.58 2.55 1.06
N ASP A 32 -14.66 3.39 0.02
CA ASP A 32 -15.55 3.18 -1.11
C ASP A 32 -14.84 3.58 -2.42
N THR A 33 -14.47 2.57 -3.20
CA THR A 33 -13.83 2.76 -4.52
C THR A 33 -14.75 2.40 -5.68
N GLY A 34 -15.98 1.97 -5.39
CA GLY A 34 -16.86 1.38 -6.40
C GLY A 34 -16.48 -0.06 -6.80
N CYS A 35 -15.35 -0.59 -6.31
CA CYS A 35 -14.87 -1.95 -6.54
C CYS A 35 -14.84 -2.73 -5.22
N GLY A 36 -15.76 -3.69 -5.02
CA GLY A 36 -15.90 -4.39 -3.74
C GLY A 36 -14.66 -5.16 -3.33
N PHE A 37 -13.96 -5.80 -4.27
CA PHE A 37 -12.72 -6.54 -3.95
C PHE A 37 -11.58 -5.60 -3.54
N LEU A 38 -11.41 -4.47 -4.23
CA LEU A 38 -10.40 -3.47 -3.87
C LEU A 38 -10.71 -2.86 -2.50
N ASN A 39 -11.99 -2.54 -2.19
CA ASN A 39 -12.39 -2.07 -0.87
C ASN A 39 -11.94 -3.05 0.21
N HIS A 40 -12.26 -4.33 0.05
CA HIS A 40 -11.86 -5.38 0.98
C HIS A 40 -10.33 -5.45 1.17
N MET A 41 -9.55 -5.38 0.08
CA MET A 41 -8.09 -5.40 0.15
C MET A 41 -7.52 -4.20 0.93
N LEU A 42 -8.08 -3.00 0.72
CA LEU A 42 -7.66 -1.78 1.41
C LEU A 42 -8.07 -1.76 2.89
N GLU A 43 -9.23 -2.30 3.23
CA GLU A 43 -9.68 -2.51 4.62
C GLU A 43 -8.69 -3.41 5.39
N LEU A 44 -8.29 -4.52 4.77
CA LEU A 44 -7.28 -5.42 5.34
C LEU A 44 -5.92 -4.73 5.49
N PHE A 45 -5.48 -4.00 4.47
CA PHE A 45 -4.25 -3.22 4.51
C PHE A 45 -4.26 -2.22 5.68
N ALA A 46 -5.30 -1.39 5.80
CA ALA A 46 -5.44 -0.40 6.85
C ALA A 46 -5.49 -1.06 8.24
N ARG A 47 -6.30 -2.12 8.39
CA ARG A 47 -6.48 -2.84 9.67
C ARG A 47 -5.18 -3.47 10.16
N HIS A 48 -4.47 -4.18 9.28
CA HIS A 48 -3.24 -4.89 9.63
C HIS A 48 -2.03 -3.95 9.77
N GLY A 49 -2.00 -2.85 9.00
CA GLY A 49 -1.01 -1.79 9.13
C GLY A 49 -1.23 -0.85 10.31
N ARG A 50 -2.42 -0.92 10.96
CA ARG A 50 -2.84 0.03 12.00
C ARG A 50 -2.93 1.48 11.49
N PHE A 51 -3.06 1.69 10.20
CA PHE A 51 -3.31 3.00 9.61
C PHE A 51 -4.78 3.35 9.75
N ASP A 52 -5.12 4.62 10.05
CA ASP A 52 -6.48 5.08 9.88
C ASP A 52 -6.61 5.60 8.44
N LEU A 53 -7.57 5.04 7.67
CA LEU A 53 -7.75 5.31 6.24
C LEU A 53 -9.21 5.58 5.91
N VAL A 54 -9.49 6.81 5.47
CA VAL A 54 -10.75 7.17 4.84
C VAL A 54 -10.48 7.41 3.36
N LEU A 55 -11.20 6.72 2.47
CA LEU A 55 -10.95 6.81 1.04
C LEU A 55 -12.26 6.68 0.25
N THR A 56 -12.53 7.65 -0.61
CA THR A 56 -13.57 7.54 -1.63
C THR A 56 -12.96 7.72 -3.01
N CYS A 57 -13.40 6.92 -3.97
CA CYS A 57 -13.04 7.05 -5.37
C CYS A 57 -14.26 6.90 -6.27
N HIS A 58 -14.49 7.89 -7.11
CA HIS A 58 -15.46 7.83 -8.20
C HIS A 58 -14.69 7.69 -9.50
N GLY A 59 -14.58 6.46 -9.98
CA GLY A 59 -13.88 6.12 -11.24
C GLY A 59 -14.84 5.71 -12.34
N ASP A 60 -14.30 5.55 -13.53
CA ASP A 60 -14.99 5.10 -14.74
C ASP A 60 -15.17 3.56 -14.78
N VAL A 61 -15.66 2.98 -13.67
CA VAL A 61 -15.82 1.54 -13.44
C VAL A 61 -16.69 0.82 -14.49
N GLN A 62 -17.42 1.56 -15.34
CA GLN A 62 -18.13 1.01 -16.50
C GLN A 62 -17.18 0.58 -17.64
N VAL A 63 -15.92 1.05 -17.63
CA VAL A 63 -14.85 0.58 -18.52
C VAL A 63 -14.29 -0.72 -17.99
N ASP A 64 -13.60 -0.63 -16.87
CA ASP A 64 -13.12 -1.71 -16.00
C ASP A 64 -12.62 -1.11 -14.66
N TYR A 65 -11.88 -1.87 -13.87
CA TYR A 65 -11.32 -1.38 -12.60
C TYR A 65 -9.87 -0.91 -12.68
N HIS A 66 -9.27 -0.89 -13.87
CA HIS A 66 -7.84 -0.56 -14.05
C HIS A 66 -7.51 0.86 -13.55
N HIS A 67 -8.18 1.88 -14.14
CA HIS A 67 -7.92 3.29 -13.80
C HIS A 67 -8.19 3.56 -12.32
N THR A 68 -9.31 3.06 -11.77
CA THR A 68 -9.64 3.17 -10.36
C THR A 68 -8.54 2.60 -9.48
N THR A 69 -8.08 1.39 -9.80
CA THR A 69 -7.11 0.66 -8.97
C THR A 69 -5.73 1.29 -9.01
N GLU A 70 -5.23 1.66 -10.20
CA GLU A 70 -3.94 2.33 -10.36
C GLU A 70 -3.94 3.69 -9.66
N ASP A 71 -4.97 4.50 -9.90
CA ASP A 71 -5.07 5.86 -9.37
C ASP A 71 -5.23 5.89 -7.84
N VAL A 72 -5.95 4.93 -7.25
CA VAL A 72 -6.01 4.74 -5.80
C VAL A 72 -4.64 4.36 -5.25
N GLY A 73 -3.89 3.49 -5.93
CA GLY A 73 -2.50 3.17 -5.56
C GLY A 73 -1.59 4.40 -5.58
N ILE A 74 -1.69 5.23 -6.62
CA ILE A 74 -0.96 6.50 -6.73
C ILE A 74 -1.33 7.44 -5.58
N ALA A 75 -2.63 7.65 -5.33
CA ALA A 75 -3.11 8.57 -4.29
C ALA A 75 -2.63 8.12 -2.90
N LEU A 76 -2.73 6.82 -2.60
CA LEU A 76 -2.25 6.27 -1.33
C LEU A 76 -0.73 6.44 -1.18
N GLY A 77 0.07 6.17 -2.22
CA GLY A 77 1.51 6.39 -2.22
C GLY A 77 1.87 7.87 -1.99
N GLN A 78 1.17 8.80 -2.63
CA GLN A 78 1.35 10.24 -2.42
C GLN A 78 1.00 10.66 -0.99
N ALA A 79 -0.05 10.10 -0.40
CA ALA A 79 -0.42 10.37 0.99
C ALA A 79 0.65 9.86 1.96
N PHE A 80 1.19 8.66 1.74
CA PHE A 80 2.34 8.13 2.50
C PHE A 80 3.56 9.06 2.39
N ALA A 81 3.93 9.47 1.18
CA ALA A 81 5.07 10.37 0.96
C ALA A 81 4.90 11.71 1.70
N ARG A 82 3.71 12.31 1.66
CA ARG A 82 3.41 13.56 2.37
C ARG A 82 3.45 13.38 3.90
N ALA A 83 2.85 12.28 4.41
CA ALA A 83 2.82 12.01 5.84
C ALA A 83 4.19 11.69 6.42
N LEU A 84 5.09 11.07 5.64
CA LEU A 84 6.47 10.77 6.01
C LEU A 84 7.38 12.01 6.01
N GLY A 85 7.06 13.03 5.22
CA GLY A 85 7.87 14.24 5.13
C GLY A 85 9.34 13.95 4.81
N GLU A 86 10.26 14.40 5.66
CA GLU A 86 11.72 14.20 5.50
C GLU A 86 12.19 12.77 5.84
N MET A 87 11.28 11.86 6.23
CA MET A 87 11.61 10.48 6.63
C MET A 87 12.63 10.38 7.78
N ARG A 88 12.64 11.37 8.70
CA ARG A 88 13.50 11.33 9.88
C ARG A 88 12.97 10.37 10.93
N GLY A 89 13.89 9.65 11.55
CA GLY A 89 13.60 8.74 12.65
C GLY A 89 12.76 7.52 12.30
N ILE A 90 12.46 7.25 11.04
CA ILE A 90 11.74 6.04 10.63
C ILE A 90 12.65 4.81 10.67
N CYS A 91 12.06 3.63 10.85
CA CYS A 91 12.80 2.36 10.76
C CYS A 91 13.27 2.06 9.33
N ARG A 92 12.61 2.62 8.32
CA ARG A 92 12.95 2.54 6.90
C ARG A 92 12.72 1.17 6.26
N TYR A 93 13.11 0.09 6.90
CA TYR A 93 12.96 -1.28 6.40
C TYR A 93 11.87 -2.01 7.15
N GLY A 94 11.09 -2.81 6.45
CA GLY A 94 10.12 -3.71 7.05
C GLY A 94 9.88 -4.92 6.17
N SER A 95 9.62 -6.05 6.78
CA SER A 95 9.24 -7.25 6.05
C SER A 95 8.32 -8.12 6.86
N PHE A 96 7.40 -8.81 6.17
CA PHE A 96 6.46 -9.71 6.81
C PHE A 96 6.19 -10.94 5.95
N TYR A 97 6.30 -12.12 6.55
CA TYR A 97 5.82 -13.36 5.97
C TYR A 97 4.37 -13.54 6.40
N LEU A 98 3.44 -13.41 5.48
CA LEU A 98 2.02 -13.56 5.79
C LEU A 98 1.49 -14.91 5.32
N PRO A 99 1.11 -15.81 6.25
CA PRO A 99 0.34 -17.00 5.93
C PRO A 99 -1.15 -16.64 5.84
N MET A 100 -1.82 -17.10 4.79
CA MET A 100 -3.26 -17.03 4.61
C MET A 100 -3.74 -18.40 4.12
N ASP A 101 -4.21 -19.22 5.03
CA ASP A 101 -4.53 -20.63 4.81
C ASP A 101 -3.37 -21.37 4.10
N GLU A 102 -3.55 -21.80 2.86
CA GLU A 102 -2.52 -22.48 2.06
C GLU A 102 -1.53 -21.52 1.39
N ALA A 103 -1.85 -20.20 1.37
CA ALA A 103 -0.97 -19.20 0.77
C ALA A 103 0.06 -18.68 1.77
N LEU A 104 1.27 -18.45 1.29
CA LEU A 104 2.36 -17.81 2.02
C LEU A 104 3.05 -16.79 1.12
N VAL A 105 3.00 -15.51 1.49
CA VAL A 105 3.62 -14.41 0.76
C VAL A 105 4.56 -13.61 1.67
N LEU A 106 5.77 -13.33 1.18
CA LEU A 106 6.66 -12.32 1.76
C LEU A 106 6.32 -10.97 1.14
N CYS A 107 6.14 -9.95 1.97
CA CYS A 107 6.22 -8.56 1.58
C CYS A 107 7.44 -7.91 2.26
N ALA A 108 8.32 -7.25 1.48
CA ALA A 108 9.48 -6.53 2.01
C ALA A 108 9.53 -5.12 1.38
N VAL A 109 9.78 -4.12 2.23
CA VAL A 109 9.76 -2.70 1.85
C VAL A 109 11.02 -2.00 2.32
N ASP A 110 11.61 -1.19 1.45
CA ASP A 110 12.62 -0.17 1.79
C ASP A 110 12.11 1.20 1.32
N LEU A 111 11.90 2.11 2.24
CA LEU A 111 11.61 3.53 1.92
C LEU A 111 12.90 4.22 1.47
N SER A 112 13.36 3.86 0.29
CA SER A 112 14.70 4.15 -0.22
C SER A 112 14.83 5.47 -0.97
N GLY A 113 13.72 6.13 -1.30
CA GLY A 113 13.68 7.25 -2.24
C GLY A 113 13.67 6.81 -3.73
N ARG A 114 13.70 5.50 -4.02
CA ARG A 114 13.75 4.95 -5.39
C ARG A 114 12.57 4.01 -5.63
N CYS A 115 11.90 4.18 -6.76
CA CYS A 115 10.79 3.33 -7.16
C CYS A 115 11.30 1.99 -7.73
N THR A 116 10.91 0.90 -7.08
CA THR A 116 11.07 -0.46 -7.61
C THR A 116 9.95 -1.34 -7.10
N LEU A 117 9.26 -2.02 -7.99
CA LEU A 117 8.33 -3.09 -7.64
C LEU A 117 8.86 -4.41 -8.19
N ASN A 118 9.12 -5.38 -7.30
CA ASN A 118 9.29 -6.77 -7.68
C ASN A 118 8.01 -7.53 -7.36
N TRP A 119 7.37 -8.07 -8.39
CA TRP A 119 6.10 -8.78 -8.29
C TRP A 119 6.29 -10.23 -8.73
N ASP A 120 6.69 -11.11 -7.81
CA ASP A 120 6.79 -12.56 -8.04
C ASP A 120 5.57 -13.27 -7.41
N ILE A 121 4.39 -12.90 -7.94
CA ILE A 121 3.08 -13.46 -7.56
C ILE A 121 2.49 -14.14 -8.78
N ARG A 122 1.99 -15.35 -8.58
CA ARG A 122 1.40 -16.20 -9.62
C ARG A 122 -0.01 -16.58 -9.20
N CYS A 123 -0.99 -16.05 -9.89
CA CYS A 123 -2.39 -16.36 -9.67
C CYS A 123 -2.87 -17.36 -10.72
N GLN A 124 -3.75 -18.27 -10.31
CA GLN A 124 -4.29 -19.32 -11.20
C GLN A 124 -5.54 -18.88 -11.97
N THR A 125 -6.17 -17.79 -11.52
CA THR A 125 -7.38 -17.23 -12.16
C THR A 125 -7.11 -15.81 -12.62
N GLU A 126 -7.79 -15.39 -13.69
CA GLU A 126 -7.69 -14.03 -14.21
C GLU A 126 -8.54 -13.04 -13.40
N LYS A 127 -9.56 -13.52 -12.68
CA LYS A 127 -10.47 -12.68 -11.88
C LYS A 127 -10.74 -13.28 -10.51
N VAL A 128 -11.04 -12.38 -9.56
CA VAL A 128 -11.68 -12.69 -8.28
C VAL A 128 -12.98 -11.88 -8.20
N GLY A 129 -14.11 -12.53 -8.29
CA GLY A 129 -15.39 -11.86 -8.54
C GLY A 129 -15.35 -11.16 -9.91
N ASP A 130 -15.56 -9.87 -9.94
CA ASP A 130 -15.46 -9.01 -11.12
C ASP A 130 -14.13 -8.26 -11.25
N PHE A 131 -13.22 -8.38 -10.25
CA PHE A 131 -11.91 -7.74 -10.22
C PHE A 131 -10.88 -8.51 -11.05
N ASP A 132 -10.24 -7.84 -11.99
CA ASP A 132 -9.12 -8.39 -12.77
C ASP A 132 -7.87 -8.45 -11.90
N VAL A 133 -7.27 -9.65 -11.79
CA VAL A 133 -6.13 -9.91 -10.88
C VAL A 133 -4.89 -9.09 -11.24
N GLU A 134 -4.71 -8.75 -12.50
CA GLU A 134 -3.59 -7.89 -12.96
C GLU A 134 -3.63 -6.49 -12.34
N CYS A 135 -4.81 -5.96 -12.03
CA CYS A 135 -4.97 -4.66 -11.39
C CYS A 135 -4.28 -4.58 -10.02
N ALA A 136 -4.13 -5.71 -9.30
CA ALA A 136 -3.40 -5.71 -8.03
C ALA A 136 -1.93 -5.31 -8.19
N LYS A 137 -1.29 -5.72 -9.30
CA LYS A 137 0.08 -5.30 -9.61
C LYS A 137 0.15 -3.82 -9.95
N GLU A 138 -0.83 -3.30 -10.70
CA GLU A 138 -0.88 -1.89 -11.10
C GLU A 138 -1.10 -0.99 -9.87
N PHE A 139 -1.93 -1.41 -8.90
CA PHE A 139 -2.06 -0.74 -7.61
C PHE A 139 -0.70 -0.58 -6.92
N TRP A 140 0.04 -1.69 -6.75
CA TRP A 140 1.32 -1.66 -6.04
C TRP A 140 2.41 -0.93 -6.83
N TYR A 141 2.35 -0.95 -8.15
CA TYR A 141 3.23 -0.15 -9.00
C TYR A 141 2.94 1.35 -8.84
N GLY A 142 1.68 1.75 -8.89
CA GLY A 142 1.22 3.11 -8.63
C GLY A 142 1.66 3.60 -7.24
N PHE A 143 1.47 2.77 -6.21
CA PHE A 143 1.92 3.05 -4.85
C PHE A 143 3.44 3.24 -4.76
N ALA A 144 4.23 2.25 -5.21
CA ALA A 144 5.69 2.25 -5.07
C ALA A 144 6.35 3.44 -5.77
N ARG A 145 5.85 3.85 -6.95
CA ARG A 145 6.38 5.01 -7.68
C ARG A 145 6.01 6.35 -7.01
N SER A 146 4.93 6.38 -6.22
CA SER A 146 4.40 7.61 -5.62
C SER A 146 4.95 7.88 -4.22
N VAL A 147 5.33 6.84 -3.47
CA VAL A 147 6.01 6.96 -2.16
C VAL A 147 7.54 6.80 -2.25
N PRO A 148 8.15 6.88 -3.39
CA PRO A 148 9.45 6.34 -3.80
C PRO A 148 10.00 5.24 -2.88
N ALA A 149 9.43 4.03 -3.06
CA ALA A 149 9.78 2.85 -2.27
C ALA A 149 10.25 1.69 -3.16
N THR A 150 11.11 0.84 -2.61
CA THR A 150 11.37 -0.50 -3.13
C THR A 150 10.43 -1.47 -2.43
N VAL A 151 9.59 -2.16 -3.20
CA VAL A 151 8.60 -3.11 -2.69
C VAL A 151 8.79 -4.46 -3.36
N HIS A 152 8.88 -5.52 -2.58
CA HIS A 152 8.96 -6.89 -3.06
C HIS A 152 7.78 -7.70 -2.55
N PHE A 153 7.11 -8.40 -3.46
CA PHE A 153 6.18 -9.47 -3.15
C PHE A 153 6.74 -10.78 -3.72
N VAL A 154 6.89 -11.79 -2.86
CA VAL A 154 7.38 -13.11 -3.25
C VAL A 154 6.45 -14.18 -2.69
N GLN A 155 5.83 -14.94 -3.58
CA GLN A 155 4.96 -16.05 -3.22
C GLN A 155 5.77 -17.33 -2.99
N PHE A 156 5.62 -17.92 -1.81
CA PHE A 156 6.23 -19.21 -1.45
C PHE A 156 5.26 -20.37 -1.67
N ALA A 157 3.96 -20.15 -1.41
CA ALA A 157 2.90 -21.13 -1.56
C ALA A 157 1.58 -20.43 -1.86
N GLY A 158 0.58 -21.18 -2.31
CA GLY A 158 -0.79 -20.71 -2.51
C GLY A 158 -1.35 -21.12 -3.86
N GLU A 159 -2.64 -21.49 -3.85
CA GLU A 159 -3.40 -21.86 -5.03
C GLU A 159 -4.64 -20.98 -5.22
N ASN A 160 -5.28 -20.56 -4.11
CA ASN A 160 -6.43 -19.69 -4.16
C ASN A 160 -5.98 -18.24 -4.41
N THR A 161 -6.36 -17.68 -5.55
CA THR A 161 -5.99 -16.31 -5.97
C THR A 161 -6.44 -15.25 -4.97
N HIS A 162 -7.63 -15.40 -4.35
CA HIS A 162 -8.11 -14.48 -3.30
C HIS A 162 -7.16 -14.50 -2.10
N HIS A 163 -6.79 -15.67 -1.58
CA HIS A 163 -5.88 -15.81 -0.44
C HIS A 163 -4.49 -15.23 -0.74
N ILE A 164 -3.99 -15.44 -1.97
CA ILE A 164 -2.69 -14.90 -2.40
C ILE A 164 -2.72 -13.37 -2.41
N LEU A 165 -3.74 -12.74 -3.02
CA LEU A 165 -3.85 -11.28 -3.06
C LEU A 165 -4.12 -10.70 -1.67
N GLU A 166 -4.98 -11.33 -0.87
CA GLU A 166 -5.22 -10.93 0.52
C GLU A 166 -3.92 -10.98 1.34
N ALA A 167 -3.09 -12.02 1.15
CA ALA A 167 -1.78 -12.12 1.78
C ALA A 167 -0.83 -10.98 1.36
N CYS A 168 -0.90 -10.52 0.10
CA CYS A 168 -0.13 -9.37 -0.36
C CYS A 168 -0.55 -8.09 0.39
N PHE A 169 -1.84 -7.78 0.47
CA PHE A 169 -2.31 -6.53 1.08
C PHE A 169 -2.12 -6.52 2.61
N LYS A 170 -2.42 -7.60 3.31
CA LYS A 170 -2.14 -7.74 4.74
C LYS A 170 -0.64 -7.67 5.04
N GLY A 171 0.16 -8.39 4.27
CA GLY A 171 1.62 -8.43 4.41
C GLY A 171 2.24 -7.06 4.19
N ALA A 172 1.76 -6.31 3.19
CA ALA A 172 2.19 -4.94 2.95
C ALA A 172 1.79 -4.00 4.11
N GLY A 173 0.59 -4.15 4.67
CA GLY A 173 0.16 -3.41 5.85
C GLY A 173 1.15 -3.57 7.01
N HIS A 174 1.50 -4.82 7.36
CA HIS A 174 2.48 -5.11 8.40
C HIS A 174 3.89 -4.59 8.07
N ALA A 175 4.38 -4.83 6.85
CA ALA A 175 5.71 -4.40 6.44
C ALA A 175 5.83 -2.87 6.47
N LEU A 176 4.83 -2.13 5.94
CA LEU A 176 4.81 -0.68 5.96
C LEU A 176 4.68 -0.11 7.37
N ALA A 177 3.87 -0.73 8.24
CA ALA A 177 3.79 -0.31 9.65
C ALA A 177 5.17 -0.34 10.33
N GLU A 178 5.98 -1.35 10.04
CA GLU A 178 7.36 -1.41 10.55
C GLU A 178 8.24 -0.35 9.91
N THR A 179 8.17 -0.10 8.58
CA THR A 179 9.01 0.90 7.92
C THR A 179 8.78 2.31 8.42
N VAL A 180 7.50 2.68 8.67
CA VAL A 180 7.13 4.04 9.09
C VAL A 180 7.23 4.25 10.60
N ARG A 181 7.46 3.17 11.37
CA ARG A 181 7.60 3.25 12.84
C ARG A 181 8.78 4.14 13.19
N ILE A 182 8.56 5.03 14.18
CA ILE A 182 9.61 5.92 14.67
C ILE A 182 10.54 5.15 15.62
N ASP A 183 11.82 5.14 15.31
CA ASP A 183 12.86 4.72 16.24
C ASP A 183 13.17 5.87 17.21
N ALA A 184 12.71 5.71 18.45
CA ALA A 184 12.84 6.74 19.47
C ALA A 184 14.30 7.08 19.82
N ALA A 185 15.24 6.14 19.61
CA ALA A 185 16.67 6.32 19.88
C ALA A 185 17.35 7.17 18.80
N HIS A 186 16.82 7.17 17.55
CA HIS A 186 17.41 7.82 16.39
C HIS A 186 16.45 8.81 15.71
N ARG A 187 15.55 9.43 16.49
CA ARG A 187 14.42 10.23 16.01
C ARG A 187 14.79 11.35 15.03
N ASP A 188 15.93 11.98 15.24
CA ASP A 188 16.36 13.13 14.44
C ASP A 188 17.29 12.74 13.28
N GLU A 189 17.56 11.46 13.11
CA GLU A 189 18.46 10.96 12.09
C GLU A 189 17.67 10.58 10.82
N ILE A 190 18.28 10.80 9.65
CA ILE A 190 17.85 10.16 8.41
C ILE A 190 18.53 8.79 8.35
N PRO A 191 17.79 7.68 8.25
CA PRO A 191 18.34 6.32 8.30
C PRO A 191 19.08 5.96 7.00
N SER A 192 20.13 6.73 6.68
CA SER A 192 20.95 6.59 5.46
C SER A 192 22.35 7.10 5.69
N THR A 193 23.36 6.32 5.30
CA THR A 193 24.77 6.74 5.31
C THR A 193 25.06 7.91 4.35
N LYS A 194 24.15 8.18 3.41
CA LYS A 194 24.22 9.33 2.51
C LYS A 194 23.67 10.62 3.13
N GLY A 195 23.01 10.55 4.29
CA GLY A 195 22.32 11.68 4.93
C GLY A 195 21.01 12.11 4.24
N LEU A 196 20.55 11.34 3.24
CA LEU A 196 19.30 11.58 2.51
C LEU A 196 18.75 10.26 1.94
N LEU A 197 17.45 10.25 1.63
CA LEU A 197 16.75 9.15 0.97
C LEU A 197 16.23 9.64 -0.40
N VAL A 198 16.99 9.33 -1.47
CA VAL A 198 16.72 9.66 -2.87
C VAL A 198 17.29 8.60 -3.81
#